data_52ecb7bac447f7743645c5ae44e74178
#
_entry.id   52ecb7bac447f7743645c5ae44e74178
#
_cell.length_a   1.000
_cell.length_b   1.000
_cell.length_c   1.000
_cell.angle_alpha   90.00
_cell.angle_beta   90.00
_cell.angle_gamma   90.00
#
_symmetry.space_group_name_H-M   'P 1'
#
loop_
_entity.id
_entity.type
_entity.pdbx_description
1 polymer ?
#
loop_
_entity_poly.entity_id
_entity_poly.type
_entity_poly.pdbx_seq_one_letter_code
_entity_poly.pdbx_strand_id
1 'polypeptide(L)'
;MHHLRHFAIVCASLFSAPLLAAGASVNPSFDAELLSIQQAWAKVNYETPAGDERTKAVDALAKRAENFTHQNPTRPEALIWEGIIESSY
;
A
#
# COMPACT_ATOMS: atom_id res chain seq x y z
N MET A 1 -37.09 31.66 -7.02
CA MET A 1 -36.82 30.53 -7.81
C MET A 1 -35.44 30.43 -8.34
N HIS A 2 -34.93 31.51 -8.89
CA HIS A 2 -33.64 31.45 -9.47
C HIS A 2 -32.57 31.16 -8.46
N HIS A 3 -32.74 31.63 -7.27
CA HIS A 3 -31.71 31.43 -6.29
C HIS A 3 -31.54 29.99 -5.90
N LEU A 4 -32.56 29.21 -6.04
CA LEU A 4 -32.44 27.83 -5.72
C LEU A 4 -31.43 27.11 -6.55
N ARG A 5 -31.39 27.43 -7.77
CA ARG A 5 -30.43 26.80 -8.64
C ARG A 5 -29.02 27.17 -8.30
N HIS A 6 -28.79 28.38 -7.96
CA HIS A 6 -27.46 28.81 -7.59
C HIS A 6 -26.99 28.09 -6.35
N PHE A 7 -27.88 27.88 -5.43
CA PHE A 7 -27.55 27.17 -4.27
C PHE A 7 -27.01 25.80 -4.54
N ALA A 8 -27.65 25.06 -5.40
CA ALA A 8 -27.25 23.73 -5.73
C ALA A 8 -25.87 23.70 -6.34
N ILE A 9 -25.57 24.66 -7.16
CA ILE A 9 -24.28 24.68 -7.80
C ILE A 9 -23.17 24.89 -6.80
N VAL A 10 -23.40 25.75 -5.86
CA VAL A 10 -22.39 26.00 -4.85
C VAL A 10 -22.07 24.78 -4.02
N CYS A 11 -23.06 24.04 -3.69
CA CYS A 11 -22.84 22.85 -2.94
C CYS A 11 -21.97 21.87 -3.68
N ALA A 12 -22.18 21.74 -4.93
CA ALA A 12 -21.42 20.81 -5.71
C ALA A 12 -19.95 21.19 -5.74
N SER A 13 -19.65 22.44 -5.87
CA SER A 13 -18.26 22.81 -5.94
C SER A 13 -17.55 22.63 -4.64
N LEU A 14 -18.20 22.84 -3.54
CA LEU A 14 -17.55 22.64 -2.29
C LEU A 14 -17.19 21.22 -2.06
N PHE A 15 -18.01 20.33 -2.51
CA PHE A 15 -17.82 18.96 -2.27
C PHE A 15 -16.57 18.40 -2.91
N SER A 16 -16.22 18.82 -4.06
CA SER A 16 -15.09 18.22 -4.74
C SER A 16 -13.75 18.72 -4.27
N ALA A 17 -13.66 19.94 -3.86
CA ALA A 17 -12.38 20.50 -3.50
C ALA A 17 -11.68 19.83 -2.34
N PRO A 18 -12.31 19.57 -1.26
CA PRO A 18 -11.60 19.04 -0.12
C PRO A 18 -11.05 17.66 -0.32
N LEU A 19 -11.63 16.90 -1.19
CA LEU A 19 -11.15 15.59 -1.41
C LEU A 19 -9.75 15.54 -1.91
N LEU A 20 -9.42 16.43 -2.78
CA LEU A 20 -8.11 16.45 -3.35
C LEU A 20 -7.06 16.79 -2.32
N ALA A 21 -7.38 17.72 -1.49
CA ALA A 21 -6.42 18.12 -0.49
C ALA A 21 -6.14 17.00 0.48
N ALA A 22 -7.15 16.29 0.85
CA ALA A 22 -6.97 15.19 1.77
C ALA A 22 -6.10 14.11 1.17
N GLY A 23 -6.28 13.84 -0.10
CA GLY A 23 -5.48 12.82 -0.74
C GLY A 23 -4.02 13.18 -0.78
N ALA A 24 -3.70 14.44 -0.87
CA ALA A 24 -2.32 14.85 -0.97
C ALA A 24 -1.54 14.62 0.31
N SER A 25 -2.18 14.60 1.45
CA SER A 25 -1.46 14.46 2.71
C SER A 25 -1.21 13.02 3.09
N VAL A 26 -1.82 12.07 2.40
CA VAL A 26 -1.65 10.67 2.67
C VAL A 26 -0.77 10.08 1.60
N ASN A 27 -0.05 9.03 1.91
CA ASN A 27 0.74 8.34 0.92
C ASN A 27 0.06 7.00 0.59
N PRO A 28 -0.99 7.02 -0.24
CA PRO A 28 -1.73 5.79 -0.51
C PRO A 28 -0.91 4.76 -1.25
N SER A 29 0.08 5.17 -2.03
CA SER A 29 0.89 4.20 -2.73
C SER A 29 1.82 3.44 -1.77
N PHE A 30 2.30 4.08 -0.71
CA PHE A 30 3.07 3.38 0.31
C PHE A 30 2.18 2.37 1.04
N ASP A 31 1.02 2.81 1.50
CA ASP A 31 0.11 1.94 2.24
C ASP A 31 -0.40 0.79 1.40
N ALA A 32 -0.69 1.04 0.14
CA ALA A 32 -1.16 0.00 -0.76
C ALA A 32 -0.07 -1.03 -1.02
N GLU A 33 1.16 -0.59 -1.21
CA GLU A 33 2.25 -1.53 -1.46
C GLU A 33 2.58 -2.31 -0.20
N LEU A 34 2.57 -1.67 0.94
CA LEU A 34 2.80 -2.36 2.20
C LEU A 34 1.76 -3.46 2.41
N LEU A 35 0.50 -3.14 2.21
CA LEU A 35 -0.56 -4.13 2.35
C LEU A 35 -0.38 -5.28 1.36
N SER A 36 0.00 -4.96 0.14
CA SER A 36 0.21 -5.98 -0.88
C SER A 36 1.35 -6.92 -0.49
N ILE A 37 2.42 -6.39 0.08
CA ILE A 37 3.53 -7.20 0.55
C ILE A 37 3.09 -8.09 1.71
N GLN A 38 2.33 -7.56 2.64
CA GLN A 38 1.81 -8.33 3.76
C GLN A 38 0.92 -9.47 3.30
N GLN A 39 0.06 -9.21 2.34
CA GLN A 39 -0.81 -10.23 1.80
C GLN A 39 -0.04 -11.30 1.04
N ALA A 40 0.98 -10.89 0.31
CA ALA A 40 1.84 -11.82 -0.40
C ALA A 40 2.60 -12.72 0.57
N TRP A 41 3.07 -12.15 1.67
CA TRP A 41 3.76 -12.92 2.70
C TRP A 41 2.82 -13.97 3.30
N ALA A 42 1.60 -13.60 3.61
CA ALA A 42 0.64 -14.54 4.16
C ALA A 42 0.34 -15.67 3.17
N LYS A 43 0.20 -15.33 1.90
CA LYS A 43 -0.05 -16.32 0.88
C LYS A 43 1.10 -17.31 0.76
N VAL A 44 2.33 -16.82 0.78
CA VAL A 44 3.49 -17.69 0.68
C VAL A 44 3.56 -18.62 1.88
N ASN A 45 3.30 -18.13 3.08
CA ASN A 45 3.45 -18.93 4.28
C ASN A 45 2.30 -19.90 4.52
N TYR A 46 1.09 -19.54 4.12
CA TYR A 46 -0.07 -20.36 4.46
C TYR A 46 -0.69 -21.10 3.29
N GLU A 47 -0.39 -20.66 2.07
CA GLU A 47 -1.04 -21.25 0.89
C GLU A 47 -0.06 -21.89 -0.10
N THR A 48 1.24 -21.62 0.03
CA THR A 48 2.22 -22.20 -0.88
C THR A 48 2.85 -23.44 -0.23
N PRO A 49 2.88 -24.55 -0.93
CA PRO A 49 3.47 -25.78 -0.37
C PRO A 49 4.94 -25.58 -0.03
N ALA A 50 5.38 -26.26 1.02
CA ALA A 50 6.77 -26.21 1.42
C ALA A 50 7.65 -26.82 0.34
N GLY A 51 8.89 -26.35 0.25
CA GLY A 51 9.85 -26.84 -0.72
C GLY A 51 10.27 -25.77 -1.69
N ASP A 52 10.70 -26.19 -2.89
CA ASP A 52 11.29 -25.26 -3.85
C ASP A 52 10.34 -24.13 -4.26
N GLU A 53 9.08 -24.44 -4.38
CA GLU A 53 8.11 -23.44 -4.79
C GLU A 53 8.02 -22.32 -3.76
N ARG A 54 7.96 -22.68 -2.48
CA ARG A 54 7.92 -21.68 -1.42
C ARG A 54 9.22 -20.89 -1.36
N THR A 55 10.36 -21.56 -1.52
CA THR A 55 11.65 -20.89 -1.49
C THR A 55 11.73 -19.85 -2.60
N LYS A 56 11.29 -20.19 -3.80
CA LYS A 56 11.29 -19.24 -4.90
C LYS A 56 10.37 -18.08 -4.63
N ALA A 57 9.22 -18.35 -4.04
CA ALA A 57 8.26 -17.30 -3.74
C ALA A 57 8.81 -16.34 -2.66
N VAL A 58 9.48 -16.89 -1.65
CA VAL A 58 10.10 -16.06 -0.62
C VAL A 58 11.22 -15.23 -1.22
N ASP A 59 12.04 -15.81 -2.10
CA ASP A 59 13.11 -15.07 -2.78
C ASP A 59 12.56 -13.88 -3.55
N ALA A 60 11.52 -14.08 -4.32
CA ALA A 60 10.93 -13.01 -5.10
C ALA A 60 10.36 -11.94 -4.19
N LEU A 61 9.71 -12.35 -3.11
CA LEU A 61 9.11 -11.40 -2.18
C LEU A 61 10.18 -10.62 -1.42
N ALA A 62 11.29 -11.27 -1.08
CA ALA A 62 12.38 -10.61 -0.39
C ALA A 62 12.98 -9.51 -1.26
N LYS A 63 13.15 -9.77 -2.56
CA LYS A 63 13.64 -8.74 -3.47
C LYS A 63 12.67 -7.58 -3.59
N ARG A 64 11.39 -7.89 -3.62
CA ARG A 64 10.37 -6.86 -3.66
C ARG A 64 10.39 -6.01 -2.40
N ALA A 65 10.54 -6.65 -1.25
CA ALA A 65 10.60 -5.93 0.03
C ALA A 65 11.85 -5.06 0.11
N GLU A 66 12.98 -5.54 -0.40
CA GLU A 66 14.20 -4.77 -0.43
C GLU A 66 14.04 -3.51 -1.27
N ASN A 67 13.43 -3.64 -2.45
CA ASN A 67 13.16 -2.48 -3.28
C ASN A 67 12.23 -1.50 -2.60
N PHE A 68 11.23 -2.02 -1.91
CA PHE A 68 10.29 -1.19 -1.19
C PHE A 68 10.99 -0.38 -0.10
N THR A 69 11.90 -1.01 0.64
CA THR A 69 12.69 -0.32 1.65
C THR A 69 13.56 0.76 1.03
N HIS A 70 14.21 0.47 -0.10
CA HIS A 70 15.04 1.45 -0.79
C HIS A 70 14.25 2.65 -1.26
N GLN A 71 13.02 2.45 -1.67
CA GLN A 71 12.16 3.52 -2.13
C GLN A 71 11.55 4.31 -0.98
N ASN A 72 11.60 3.76 0.23
CA ASN A 72 10.97 4.37 1.39
C ASN A 72 11.92 4.36 2.59
N PRO A 73 13.09 4.99 2.46
CA PRO A 73 14.16 4.83 3.45
C PRO A 73 13.84 5.41 4.82
N THR A 74 12.84 6.28 4.91
CA THR A 74 12.48 6.88 6.18
C THR A 74 11.26 6.21 6.84
N ARG A 75 10.78 5.12 6.25
CA ARG A 75 9.61 4.42 6.77
C ARG A 75 10.03 3.12 7.44
N PRO A 76 9.99 3.06 8.77
CA PRO A 76 10.41 1.84 9.48
C PRO A 76 9.57 0.62 9.14
N GLU A 77 8.32 0.80 8.77
CA GLU A 77 7.47 -0.33 8.41
C GLU A 77 8.04 -1.13 7.25
N ALA A 78 8.67 -0.44 6.29
CA ALA A 78 9.27 -1.13 5.15
C ALA A 78 10.41 -2.03 5.60
N LEU A 79 11.27 -1.53 6.46
CA LEU A 79 12.41 -2.29 6.95
C LEU A 79 11.96 -3.45 7.83
N ILE A 80 10.95 -3.24 8.65
CA ILE A 80 10.42 -4.30 9.50
C ILE A 80 9.91 -5.45 8.67
N TRP A 81 9.14 -5.16 7.63
CA TRP A 81 8.59 -6.21 6.80
C TRP A 81 9.64 -6.91 5.95
N GLU A 82 10.68 -6.18 5.54
CA GLU A 82 11.81 -6.81 4.87
C GLU A 82 12.43 -7.85 5.80
N GLY A 83 12.64 -7.51 7.07
CA GLY A 83 13.20 -8.44 8.04
C GLY A 83 12.31 -9.65 8.27
N ILE A 84 11.00 -9.43 8.37
CA ILE A 84 10.05 -10.53 8.56
C ILE A 84 10.13 -11.51 7.38
N ILE A 85 10.17 -10.99 6.17
CA ILE A 85 10.21 -11.82 4.98
C ILE A 85 11.52 -12.57 4.91
N GLU A 86 12.63 -11.90 5.18
CA GLU A 86 13.93 -12.56 5.13
C GLU A 86 14.07 -13.63 6.19
N SER A 87 13.36 -13.53 7.28
CA SER A 87 13.38 -14.56 8.30
C SER A 87 12.48 -15.74 7.98
N SER A 88 11.77 -15.68 6.85
CA SER A 88 10.85 -16.74 6.44
C SER A 88 11.51 -17.85 5.64
N TYR A 89 12.80 -17.78 5.42
CA TYR A 89 13.53 -18.80 4.68
C TYR A 89 13.65 -20.13 5.45
#